data_e241b0e369c00023aa824eb7f99d3a5b
#
_entry.id   e241b0e369c00023aa824eb7f99d3a5b
#
_cell.length_a   1.000
_cell.length_b   1.000
_cell.length_c   1.000
_cell.angle_alpha   90.00
_cell.angle_beta   90.00
_cell.angle_gamma   90.00
#
_symmetry.space_group_name_H-M   'P 1'
#
loop_
_entity.id
_entity.type
_entity.pdbx_description
1 polymer ?
#
loop_
_entity_poly.entity_id
_entity_poly.type
_entity_poly.pdbx_seq_one_letter_code
_entity_poly.pdbx_strand_id
1 'polypeptide(L)'
;MSSRTWVLTGSPENFAATAERGFRLIGMKERRRALAEQIEPGDRIVFYLTRIKVFAAIVRVTGPMFEDRAPVWPGKPGKPDPYPWRFETEPELVLDEEDYVDAEELAGELEHVRKWPAEHWTLAFQGQLRAVSDADARAIERRMRSAVPA
;
A
#
# COMPACT_ATOMS: atom_id res chain seq x y z
N MET A 1 9.77 -1.63 20.28
CA MET A 1 9.27 -2.61 19.33
C MET A 1 9.39 -2.06 17.92
N SER A 2 9.87 -2.89 17.04
CA SER A 2 10.01 -2.46 15.66
C SER A 2 8.64 -2.48 14.96
N SER A 3 8.37 -1.44 14.19
CA SER A 3 7.19 -1.40 13.34
C SER A 3 7.41 -2.29 12.12
N ARG A 4 6.31 -2.77 11.56
CA ARG A 4 6.33 -3.55 10.31
C ARG A 4 6.06 -2.61 9.14
N THR A 5 6.44 -3.07 7.96
CA THR A 5 6.07 -2.43 6.71
C THR A 5 5.21 -3.38 5.89
N TRP A 6 4.14 -2.85 5.36
CA TRP A 6 3.17 -3.58 4.55
C TRP A 6 3.10 -2.95 3.17
N VAL A 7 2.81 -3.76 2.16
CA VAL A 7 2.47 -3.25 0.83
C VAL A 7 0.96 -3.38 0.66
N LEU A 8 0.31 -2.26 0.39
CA LEU A 8 -1.11 -2.20 0.11
C LEU A 8 -1.29 -2.03 -1.39
N THR A 9 -1.87 -3.04 -2.02
CA THR A 9 -2.10 -3.06 -3.46
C THR A 9 -3.48 -2.49 -3.76
N GLY A 10 -3.54 -1.53 -4.65
CA GLY A 10 -4.80 -0.92 -5.05
C GLY A 10 -4.75 -0.38 -6.46
N SER A 11 -5.92 -0.02 -6.98
CA SER A 11 -6.02 0.59 -8.30
C SER A 11 -5.65 2.07 -8.23
N PRO A 12 -5.24 2.68 -9.36
CA PRO A 12 -5.04 4.13 -9.40
C PRO A 12 -6.28 4.92 -8.97
N GLU A 13 -7.48 4.42 -9.26
CA GLU A 13 -8.73 5.09 -8.86
C GLU A 13 -8.90 5.08 -7.34
N ASN A 14 -8.61 3.95 -6.69
CA ASN A 14 -8.66 3.88 -5.23
C ASN A 14 -7.59 4.76 -4.60
N PHE A 15 -6.41 4.80 -5.19
CA PHE A 15 -5.33 5.67 -4.72
C PHE A 15 -5.73 7.15 -4.81
N ALA A 16 -6.39 7.54 -5.90
CA ALA A 16 -6.89 8.91 -6.05
C ALA A 16 -7.89 9.28 -4.94
N ALA A 17 -8.79 8.36 -4.59
CA ALA A 17 -9.74 8.59 -3.50
C ALA A 17 -9.01 8.75 -2.15
N THR A 18 -7.96 7.98 -1.92
CA THR A 18 -7.12 8.12 -0.74
C THR A 18 -6.41 9.47 -0.72
N ALA A 19 -5.90 9.90 -1.86
CA ALA A 19 -5.24 11.20 -2.00
C ALA A 19 -6.18 12.36 -1.71
N GLU A 20 -7.44 12.27 -2.14
CA GLU A 20 -8.45 13.30 -1.87
C GLU A 20 -8.68 13.50 -0.37
N ARG A 21 -8.39 12.50 0.43
CA ARG A 21 -8.51 12.57 1.90
C ARG A 21 -7.17 12.86 2.57
N GLY A 22 -6.18 13.32 1.81
CA GLY A 22 -4.88 13.69 2.35
C GLY A 22 -4.06 12.53 2.85
N PHE A 23 -4.30 11.31 2.37
CA PHE A 23 -3.61 10.10 2.81
C PHE A 23 -3.77 9.82 4.31
N ARG A 24 -4.92 10.17 4.88
CA ARG A 24 -5.17 10.02 6.31
C ARG A 24 -6.08 8.85 6.64
N LEU A 25 -6.45 8.05 5.65
CA LEU A 25 -7.33 6.90 5.83
C LEU A 25 -6.96 5.81 4.81
N ILE A 26 -6.89 4.57 5.27
CA ILE A 26 -6.77 3.41 4.41
C ILE A 26 -7.83 2.39 4.78
N GLY A 27 -8.15 1.47 3.86
CA GLY A 27 -9.17 0.46 4.08
C GLY A 27 -8.80 -0.89 3.49
N MET A 28 -9.27 -1.95 4.15
CA MET A 28 -9.04 -3.34 3.74
C MET A 28 -10.36 -4.02 3.47
N LYS A 29 -10.34 -4.97 2.52
CA LYS A 29 -11.50 -5.78 2.18
C LYS A 29 -11.88 -6.71 3.33
N GLU A 30 -13.16 -7.10 3.39
CA GLU A 30 -13.66 -8.02 4.40
C GLU A 30 -12.84 -9.31 4.48
N ARG A 31 -12.51 -9.89 3.35
CA ARG A 31 -11.73 -11.14 3.30
C ARG A 31 -10.29 -10.97 3.80
N ARG A 32 -9.83 -9.75 3.99
CA ARG A 32 -8.47 -9.45 4.51
C ARG A 32 -8.50 -9.07 5.98
N ARG A 33 -9.64 -9.17 6.64
CA ARG A 33 -9.80 -8.78 8.03
C ARG A 33 -8.75 -9.42 8.96
N ALA A 34 -8.57 -10.73 8.86
CA ALA A 34 -7.63 -11.44 9.73
C ALA A 34 -6.20 -10.93 9.58
N LEU A 35 -5.78 -10.64 8.33
CA LEU A 35 -4.45 -10.09 8.08
C LEU A 35 -4.37 -8.65 8.54
N ALA A 36 -5.42 -7.86 8.30
CA ALA A 36 -5.47 -6.46 8.73
C ALA A 36 -5.38 -6.31 10.24
N GLU A 37 -5.91 -7.26 10.99
CA GLU A 37 -5.83 -7.25 12.46
C GLU A 37 -4.38 -7.29 12.98
N GLN A 38 -3.43 -7.68 12.15
CA GLN A 38 -2.02 -7.71 12.50
C GLN A 38 -1.32 -6.35 12.34
N ILE A 39 -1.98 -5.40 11.68
CA ILE A 39 -1.43 -4.06 11.51
C ILE A 39 -1.58 -3.29 12.82
N GLU A 40 -0.52 -2.63 13.25
CA GLU A 40 -0.50 -1.88 14.50
C GLU A 40 -0.14 -0.42 14.26
N PRO A 41 -0.57 0.49 15.17
CA PRO A 41 -0.10 1.88 15.10
C PRO A 41 1.43 1.93 15.09
N GLY A 42 1.98 2.77 14.23
CA GLY A 42 3.42 2.84 14.00
C GLY A 42 3.89 2.05 12.80
N ASP A 43 3.08 1.12 12.31
CA ASP A 43 3.41 0.39 11.09
C ASP A 43 3.34 1.32 9.89
N ARG A 44 4.09 0.97 8.84
CA ARG A 44 4.15 1.75 7.61
C ARG A 44 3.50 0.98 6.48
N ILE A 45 2.84 1.72 5.60
CA ILE A 45 2.13 1.18 4.44
C ILE A 45 2.71 1.80 3.19
N VAL A 46 3.19 0.95 2.28
CA VAL A 46 3.65 1.37 0.96
C VAL A 46 2.55 1.07 -0.05
N PHE A 47 2.15 2.07 -0.83
CA PHE A 47 1.13 1.88 -1.86
C PHE A 47 1.76 1.35 -3.15
N TYR A 48 1.27 0.20 -3.61
CA TYR A 48 1.56 -0.35 -4.93
C TYR A 48 0.32 -0.20 -5.79
N LEU A 49 0.47 0.44 -6.96
CA LEU A 49 -0.66 0.66 -7.86
C LEU A 49 -0.66 -0.39 -8.96
N THR A 50 -1.80 -1.08 -9.10
CA THR A 50 -1.99 -2.06 -10.17
C THR A 50 -2.04 -1.37 -11.53
N ARG A 51 -1.97 -2.12 -12.59
CA ARG A 51 -1.95 -1.68 -13.98
C ARG A 51 -0.68 -0.91 -14.35
N ILE A 52 -0.37 0.16 -13.64
CA ILE A 52 0.86 0.93 -13.93
C ILE A 52 2.07 0.39 -13.16
N LYS A 53 1.85 -0.48 -12.18
CA LYS A 53 2.89 -1.28 -11.49
C LYS A 53 3.98 -0.41 -10.86
N VAL A 54 3.56 0.53 -10.02
CA VAL A 54 4.48 1.48 -9.39
C VAL A 54 4.27 1.55 -7.88
N PHE A 55 5.33 1.98 -7.17
CA PHE A 55 5.22 2.41 -5.77
C PHE A 55 5.03 3.93 -5.76
N ALA A 56 4.00 4.39 -5.07
CA ALA A 56 3.56 5.79 -5.19
C ALA A 56 3.62 6.60 -3.90
N ALA A 57 3.47 5.97 -2.74
CA ALA A 57 3.45 6.69 -1.46
C ALA A 57 3.72 5.76 -0.29
N ILE A 58 4.15 6.35 0.83
CA ILE A 58 4.30 5.66 2.12
C ILE A 58 3.52 6.47 3.14
N VAL A 59 2.67 5.77 3.91
CA VAL A 59 1.96 6.38 5.04
C VAL A 59 2.28 5.60 6.32
N ARG A 60 2.08 6.23 7.48
CA ARG A 60 2.23 5.59 8.79
C ARG A 60 0.86 5.43 9.43
N VAL A 61 0.62 4.26 10.01
CA VAL A 61 -0.61 3.97 10.74
C VAL A 61 -0.56 4.69 12.09
N THR A 62 -1.60 5.46 12.42
CA THR A 62 -1.64 6.27 13.63
C THR A 62 -2.68 5.82 14.64
N GLY A 63 -3.59 4.92 14.27
CA GLY A 63 -4.62 4.44 15.17
C GLY A 63 -4.94 2.96 14.93
N PRO A 64 -5.76 2.36 15.80
CA PRO A 64 -6.14 0.96 15.67
C PRO A 64 -7.17 0.75 14.55
N MET A 65 -7.35 -0.50 14.16
CA MET A 65 -8.35 -0.87 13.17
C MET A 65 -9.76 -0.54 13.67
N PHE A 66 -10.59 -0.03 12.79
CA PHE A 66 -12.01 0.21 13.07
C PHE A 66 -12.85 -0.17 11.86
N GLU A 67 -14.13 -0.42 12.10
CA GLU A 67 -15.07 -0.73 11.03
C GLU A 67 -15.83 0.53 10.63
N ASP A 68 -15.88 0.82 9.33
CA ASP A 68 -16.68 1.91 8.78
C ASP A 68 -17.02 1.56 7.33
N ARG A 69 -18.29 1.68 6.99
CA ARG A 69 -18.78 1.34 5.65
C ARG A 69 -19.20 2.58 4.85
N ALA A 70 -18.89 3.76 5.35
CA ALA A 70 -19.21 5.00 4.63
C ALA A 70 -18.45 5.01 3.29
N PRO A 71 -19.07 5.48 2.19
CA PRO A 71 -18.44 5.46 0.88
C PRO A 71 -17.19 6.34 0.84
N VAL A 72 -16.06 5.75 0.50
CA VAL A 72 -14.78 6.44 0.33
C VAL A 72 -14.16 6.03 -1.01
N TRP A 73 -14.05 4.72 -1.24
CA TRP A 73 -13.38 4.21 -2.43
C TRP A 73 -14.39 3.74 -3.47
N PRO A 74 -14.06 3.85 -4.77
CA PRO A 74 -14.95 3.40 -5.82
C PRO A 74 -15.35 1.94 -5.65
N GLY A 75 -16.62 1.65 -5.85
CA GLY A 75 -17.18 0.31 -5.79
C GLY A 75 -18.29 0.16 -6.80
N LYS A 76 -19.01 -0.96 -6.74
CA LYS A 76 -20.14 -1.19 -7.64
C LYS A 76 -21.31 -0.31 -7.23
N PRO A 77 -22.03 0.30 -8.18
CA PRO A 77 -23.20 1.12 -7.87
C PRO A 77 -24.21 0.35 -7.01
N GLY A 78 -24.77 1.00 -5.98
CA GLY A 78 -25.75 0.41 -5.09
C GLY A 78 -25.19 -0.58 -4.07
N LYS A 79 -23.87 -0.75 -4.00
CA LYS A 79 -23.23 -1.64 -3.05
C LYS A 79 -22.51 -0.83 -1.96
N PRO A 80 -22.37 -1.38 -0.73
CA PRO A 80 -21.59 -0.71 0.30
C PRO A 80 -20.13 -0.63 -0.10
N ASP A 81 -19.38 0.24 0.57
CA ASP A 81 -17.95 0.38 0.33
C ASP A 81 -17.28 -0.97 0.53
N PRO A 82 -16.42 -1.42 -0.41
CA PRO A 82 -15.80 -2.74 -0.32
C PRO A 82 -14.66 -2.84 0.68
N TYR A 83 -14.31 -1.74 1.38
CA TYR A 83 -13.17 -1.68 2.29
C TYR A 83 -13.59 -1.24 3.69
N PRO A 84 -14.30 -2.09 4.46
CA PRO A 84 -14.84 -1.70 5.76
C PRO A 84 -13.85 -1.66 6.91
N TRP A 85 -12.70 -2.33 6.80
CA TRP A 85 -11.71 -2.40 7.87
C TRP A 85 -10.67 -1.32 7.65
N ARG A 86 -10.69 -0.29 8.51
CA ARG A 86 -9.99 0.96 8.25
C ARG A 86 -8.97 1.32 9.32
N PHE A 87 -7.99 2.10 8.92
CA PHE A 87 -6.97 2.66 9.81
C PHE A 87 -6.81 4.14 9.51
N GLU A 88 -6.63 4.93 10.57
CA GLU A 88 -6.18 6.30 10.40
C GLU A 88 -4.69 6.29 10.12
N THR A 89 -4.24 7.17 9.25
CA THR A 89 -2.84 7.25 8.81
C THR A 89 -2.38 8.68 8.69
N GLU A 90 -1.05 8.84 8.54
CA GLU A 90 -0.43 10.11 8.19
C GLU A 90 0.53 9.88 7.03
N PRO A 91 0.59 10.79 6.05
CA PRO A 91 1.54 10.64 4.95
C PRO A 91 2.97 10.86 5.44
N GLU A 92 3.89 10.00 5.00
CA GLU A 92 5.33 10.16 5.26
C GLU A 92 6.06 10.56 3.98
N LEU A 93 5.71 9.93 2.86
CA LEU A 93 6.34 10.19 1.57
C LEU A 93 5.30 10.00 0.48
N VAL A 94 4.96 11.08 -0.21
CA VAL A 94 4.00 11.04 -1.31
C VAL A 94 4.72 11.53 -2.55
N LEU A 95 4.84 10.66 -3.55
CA LEU A 95 5.50 11.01 -4.80
C LEU A 95 4.48 11.68 -5.75
N ASP A 96 4.97 12.62 -6.54
CA ASP A 96 4.19 13.13 -7.68
C ASP A 96 4.13 12.02 -8.73
N GLU A 97 3.10 12.03 -9.56
CA GLU A 97 2.89 10.98 -10.55
C GLU A 97 4.12 10.76 -11.44
N GLU A 98 4.79 11.85 -11.82
CA GLU A 98 5.99 11.76 -12.65
C GLU A 98 7.19 11.13 -11.95
N ASP A 99 7.15 11.02 -10.62
CA ASP A 99 8.23 10.48 -9.81
C ASP A 99 7.92 9.07 -9.28
N TYR A 100 6.79 8.48 -9.64
CA TYR A 100 6.45 7.13 -9.21
C TYR A 100 7.56 6.15 -9.58
N VAL A 101 7.83 5.21 -8.68
CA VAL A 101 8.90 4.22 -8.87
C VAL A 101 8.34 2.97 -9.54
N ASP A 102 8.88 2.63 -10.70
CA ASP A 102 8.52 1.40 -11.41
C ASP A 102 8.95 0.21 -10.55
N ALA A 103 7.96 -0.59 -10.11
CA ALA A 103 8.23 -1.73 -9.24
C ALA A 103 9.09 -2.81 -9.93
N GLU A 104 9.05 -2.91 -11.25
CA GLU A 104 9.87 -3.87 -11.98
C GLU A 104 11.36 -3.60 -11.78
N GLU A 105 11.75 -2.34 -11.62
CA GLU A 105 13.14 -1.99 -11.34
C GLU A 105 13.66 -2.58 -10.04
N LEU A 106 12.77 -2.84 -9.08
CA LEU A 106 13.12 -3.40 -7.78
C LEU A 106 12.87 -4.92 -7.69
N ALA A 107 12.20 -5.49 -8.69
CA ALA A 107 11.76 -6.88 -8.61
C ALA A 107 12.90 -7.86 -8.31
N GLY A 108 14.09 -7.63 -8.88
CA GLY A 108 15.24 -8.50 -8.65
C GLY A 108 15.89 -8.34 -7.29
N GLU A 109 15.62 -7.24 -6.58
CA GLU A 109 16.20 -6.97 -5.28
C GLU A 109 15.32 -7.40 -4.11
N LEU A 110 14.01 -7.47 -4.32
CA LEU A 110 13.08 -7.73 -3.23
C LEU A 110 12.97 -9.21 -2.93
N GLU A 111 13.23 -9.59 -1.68
CA GLU A 111 13.13 -10.98 -1.22
C GLU A 111 11.72 -11.53 -1.47
N HIS A 112 10.71 -10.70 -1.23
CA HIS A 112 9.31 -11.08 -1.42
C HIS A 112 9.03 -11.47 -2.88
N VAL A 113 9.57 -10.70 -3.83
CA VAL A 113 9.33 -10.93 -5.26
C VAL A 113 10.13 -12.13 -5.79
N ARG A 114 11.34 -12.35 -5.25
CA ARG A 114 12.19 -13.46 -5.70
C ARG A 114 11.62 -14.85 -5.43
N LYS A 115 10.57 -14.95 -4.64
CA LYS A 115 9.84 -16.20 -4.40
C LYS A 115 9.04 -16.64 -5.62
N TRP A 116 8.88 -15.77 -6.62
CA TRP A 116 8.07 -16.01 -7.82
C TRP A 116 8.96 -16.09 -9.06
N PRO A 117 8.55 -16.85 -10.12
CA PRO A 117 9.29 -16.80 -11.38
C PRO A 117 9.40 -15.39 -11.90
N ALA A 118 10.52 -15.04 -12.52
CA ALA A 118 10.78 -13.68 -12.99
C ALA A 118 9.69 -13.15 -13.92
N GLU A 119 9.16 -13.99 -14.80
CA GLU A 119 8.07 -13.59 -15.72
C GLU A 119 6.72 -13.40 -15.02
N HIS A 120 6.59 -13.85 -13.77
CA HIS A 120 5.37 -13.74 -12.98
C HIS A 120 5.57 -12.92 -11.71
N TRP A 121 6.50 -11.98 -11.74
CA TRP A 121 6.85 -11.18 -10.55
C TRP A 121 5.67 -10.41 -9.96
N THR A 122 4.69 -10.01 -10.80
CA THR A 122 3.52 -9.26 -10.33
C THR A 122 2.63 -10.07 -9.39
N LEU A 123 2.74 -11.42 -9.42
CA LEU A 123 1.98 -12.26 -8.50
C LEU A 123 2.34 -11.99 -7.04
N ALA A 124 3.54 -11.49 -6.78
CA ALA A 124 3.97 -11.12 -5.43
C ALA A 124 3.11 -10.01 -4.82
N PHE A 125 2.47 -9.20 -5.66
CA PHE A 125 1.62 -8.09 -5.22
C PHE A 125 0.14 -8.34 -5.42
N GLN A 126 -0.26 -9.58 -5.69
CA GLN A 126 -1.67 -9.96 -5.72
C GLN A 126 -2.21 -10.13 -4.30
N GLY A 127 -3.53 -9.96 -4.18
CA GLY A 127 -4.13 -9.83 -2.87
C GLY A 127 -3.87 -8.41 -2.36
N GLN A 128 -4.74 -7.89 -1.57
CA GLN A 128 -4.70 -6.46 -1.23
C GLN A 128 -3.54 -6.08 -0.32
N LEU A 129 -3.07 -6.97 0.53
CA LEU A 129 -2.16 -6.62 1.62
C LEU A 129 -1.09 -7.69 1.81
N ARG A 130 0.16 -7.26 1.92
CA ARG A 130 1.31 -8.14 2.15
C ARG A 130 2.28 -7.50 3.13
N ALA A 131 2.77 -8.28 4.08
CA ALA A 131 3.89 -7.84 4.92
C ALA A 131 5.20 -8.05 4.15
N VAL A 132 6.15 -7.14 4.30
CA VAL A 132 7.47 -7.27 3.68
C VAL A 132 8.56 -7.21 4.76
N SER A 133 9.74 -7.75 4.45
CA SER A 133 10.87 -7.73 5.37
C SER A 133 11.41 -6.31 5.54
N ASP A 134 12.16 -6.09 6.61
CA ASP A 134 12.83 -4.81 6.83
C ASP A 134 13.79 -4.48 5.69
N ALA A 135 14.47 -5.50 5.14
CA ALA A 135 15.37 -5.30 4.00
C ALA A 135 14.62 -4.80 2.78
N ASP A 136 13.47 -5.42 2.48
CA ASP A 136 12.62 -4.99 1.35
C ASP A 136 12.07 -3.59 1.59
N ALA A 137 11.60 -3.31 2.81
CA ALA A 137 11.08 -2.00 3.17
C ALA A 137 12.14 -0.91 2.93
N ARG A 138 13.39 -1.16 3.35
CA ARG A 138 14.47 -0.20 3.15
C ARG A 138 14.82 -0.01 1.68
N ALA A 139 14.80 -1.08 0.89
CA ALA A 139 15.08 -0.99 -0.54
C ALA A 139 14.03 -0.16 -1.27
N ILE A 140 12.76 -0.39 -0.97
CA ILE A 140 11.65 0.37 -1.56
C ILE A 140 11.75 1.83 -1.16
N GLU A 141 11.88 2.11 0.13
CA GLU A 141 11.95 3.48 0.62
C GLU A 141 13.14 4.24 0.04
N ARG A 142 14.32 3.62 0.00
CA ARG A 142 15.52 4.25 -0.56
C ARG A 142 15.30 4.65 -2.00
N ARG A 143 14.72 3.75 -2.79
CA ARG A 143 14.46 4.03 -4.20
C ARG A 143 13.43 5.15 -4.37
N MET A 144 12.37 5.14 -3.54
CA MET A 144 11.35 6.19 -3.59
C MET A 144 11.92 7.55 -3.20
N ARG A 145 12.75 7.60 -2.16
CA ARG A 145 13.36 8.87 -1.74
C ARG A 145 14.33 9.42 -2.78
N SER A 146 15.00 8.55 -3.52
CA SER A 146 15.89 8.98 -4.59
C SER A 146 15.15 9.53 -5.80
N ALA A 147 13.86 9.23 -5.93
CA ALA A 147 13.03 9.76 -7.02
C ALA A 147 12.55 11.18 -6.73
N VAL A 148 12.57 11.62 -5.48
CA VAL A 148 12.14 12.97 -5.11
C VAL A 148 13.18 13.98 -5.58
N PRO A 149 12.78 15.02 -6.35
CA PRO A 149 13.73 16.04 -6.77
C PRO A 149 14.39 16.75 -5.58
N ALA A 150 15.64 17.07 -5.73
CA ALA A 150 16.41 17.77 -4.70
C ALA A 150 15.92 19.20 -4.52
#